data_470716a7479a9e28b2546dca89234d73
#
_entry.id   470716a7479a9e28b2546dca89234d73
#
_cell.length_a   1.000
_cell.length_b   1.000
_cell.length_c   1.000
_cell.angle_alpha   90.00
_cell.angle_beta   90.00
_cell.angle_gamma   90.00
#
_symmetry.space_group_name_H-M   'P 1'
#
loop_
_entity.id
_entity.type
_entity.pdbx_description
1 polymer ?
#
loop_
_entity_poly.entity_id
_entity_poly.type
_entity_poly.pdbx_seq_one_letter_code
_entity_poly.pdbx_strand_id
1 'polypeptide(L)'
;TGNLFAIGLLFSTAMAFTGCSTVDDGSYTAPITLSEKISGKWVVNSVMQTDEANARTKTLTDLLDFDTFVINLNQDEAGNPSTFTVEGSAPLLLPTSGTWKMDYNFTKSDNTPSRLLLNDGKAETALTVTAVPGNTKTLEYRLTRKTNGQPFVSYTYNLTQAVK
;
A
#
# COMPACT_ATOMS: atom_id res chain seq x y z
N THR A 1 3.46 -1.96 -94.33
CA THR A 1 4.61 -2.47 -93.53
C THR A 1 5.19 -1.35 -92.69
N GLY A 2 5.08 -1.42 -91.43
CA GLY A 2 5.67 -0.47 -90.53
C GLY A 2 5.27 -0.79 -89.06
N ASN A 3 6.09 -1.61 -88.42
CA ASN A 3 5.94 -1.97 -87.06
C ASN A 3 6.37 -0.79 -86.19
N LEU A 4 5.47 -0.29 -85.33
CA LEU A 4 5.82 0.56 -84.22
C LEU A 4 5.79 -0.24 -82.90
N PHE A 5 6.98 -0.47 -82.32
CA PHE A 5 7.16 -0.98 -81.02
C PHE A 5 6.92 0.14 -80.01
N ALA A 6 5.89 0.01 -79.22
CA ALA A 6 5.66 0.86 -78.00
C ALA A 6 6.31 0.16 -76.81
N ILE A 7 7.38 0.77 -76.32
CA ILE A 7 8.05 0.34 -75.11
C ILE A 7 7.31 1.00 -73.90
N GLY A 8 6.52 0.20 -73.19
CA GLY A 8 5.89 0.60 -71.96
C GLY A 8 6.90 0.61 -70.82
N LEU A 9 7.18 1.81 -70.29
CA LEU A 9 8.05 2.01 -69.13
C LEU A 9 7.22 1.79 -67.84
N LEU A 10 7.42 0.63 -67.25
CA LEU A 10 6.84 0.39 -65.91
C LEU A 10 7.61 1.19 -64.86
N PHE A 11 7.00 2.25 -64.33
CA PHE A 11 7.46 2.91 -63.13
C PHE A 11 7.04 2.08 -61.91
N SER A 12 7.99 1.34 -61.33
CA SER A 12 7.86 0.69 -60.07
C SER A 12 8.08 1.74 -58.96
N THR A 13 7.01 2.27 -58.38
CA THR A 13 7.10 3.09 -57.17
C THR A 13 7.34 2.19 -55.97
N ALA A 14 8.60 2.08 -55.57
CA ALA A 14 8.94 1.52 -54.24
C ALA A 14 8.43 2.45 -53.16
N MET A 15 7.32 2.07 -52.51
CA MET A 15 6.92 2.70 -51.25
C MET A 15 7.91 2.25 -50.18
N ALA A 16 8.84 3.13 -49.84
CA ALA A 16 9.61 3.00 -48.62
C ALA A 16 8.68 3.22 -47.44
N PHE A 17 8.28 2.13 -46.79
CA PHE A 17 7.75 2.22 -45.43
C PHE A 17 8.90 2.67 -44.55
N THR A 18 8.95 3.97 -44.25
CA THR A 18 9.74 4.45 -43.14
C THR A 18 9.13 3.83 -41.90
N GLY A 19 9.83 2.83 -41.37
CA GLY A 19 9.47 2.19 -40.12
C GLY A 19 9.29 3.26 -39.07
N CYS A 20 8.19 3.20 -38.33
CA CYS A 20 8.00 3.98 -37.10
C CYS A 20 9.30 3.88 -36.30
N SER A 21 9.95 5.01 -36.06
CA SER A 21 10.96 5.10 -35.03
C SER A 21 10.33 4.52 -33.76
N THR A 22 10.97 3.52 -33.18
CA THR A 22 10.64 3.05 -31.85
C THR A 22 10.61 4.27 -30.95
N VAL A 23 9.41 4.64 -30.51
CA VAL A 23 9.29 5.63 -29.44
C VAL A 23 10.04 5.02 -28.28
N ASP A 24 11.14 5.66 -27.89
CA ASP A 24 11.85 5.29 -26.67
C ASP A 24 10.93 5.70 -25.52
N ASP A 25 10.10 4.77 -25.04
CA ASP A 25 9.15 5.01 -23.94
C ASP A 25 9.87 5.29 -22.62
N GLY A 26 11.19 5.47 -22.65
CA GLY A 26 12.01 5.58 -21.45
C GLY A 26 12.06 4.25 -20.69
N SER A 27 12.88 4.17 -19.69
CA SER A 27 12.92 3.00 -18.83
C SER A 27 11.63 2.94 -17.97
N TYR A 28 10.82 1.91 -18.16
CA TYR A 28 9.67 1.66 -17.30
C TYR A 28 10.14 1.48 -15.85
N THR A 29 9.72 2.36 -14.96
CA THR A 29 9.91 2.21 -13.53
C THR A 29 8.63 1.65 -12.92
N ALA A 30 8.70 0.47 -12.34
CA ALA A 30 7.56 -0.14 -11.67
C ALA A 30 7.06 0.78 -10.54
N PRO A 31 5.74 0.97 -10.41
CA PRO A 31 5.20 1.78 -9.31
C PRO A 31 5.53 1.14 -7.96
N ILE A 32 5.92 1.97 -6.99
CA ILE A 32 6.20 1.53 -5.62
C ILE A 32 4.92 0.98 -4.99
N THR A 33 4.98 -0.23 -4.48
CA THR A 33 3.85 -0.91 -3.85
C THR A 33 3.51 -0.33 -2.46
N LEU A 34 2.29 -0.54 -1.98
CA LEU A 34 1.92 -0.15 -0.61
C LEU A 34 2.76 -0.90 0.44
N SER A 35 3.06 -2.18 0.23
CA SER A 35 3.92 -2.95 1.12
C SER A 35 5.34 -2.37 1.21
N GLU A 36 5.92 -1.90 0.11
CA GLU A 36 7.21 -1.21 0.14
C GLU A 36 7.14 0.12 0.91
N LYS A 37 6.07 0.89 0.73
CA LYS A 37 5.89 2.18 1.42
C LYS A 37 5.73 2.05 2.92
N ILE A 38 5.05 1.00 3.39
CA ILE A 38 4.74 0.82 4.81
C ILE A 38 5.70 -0.10 5.54
N SER A 39 6.64 -0.75 4.85
CA SER A 39 7.68 -1.54 5.51
C SER A 39 8.59 -0.69 6.39
N GLY A 40 9.13 -1.29 7.45
CA GLY A 40 10.05 -0.63 8.37
C GLY A 40 9.50 -0.49 9.79
N LYS A 41 10.20 0.34 10.58
CA LYS A 41 9.87 0.59 11.98
C LYS A 41 9.03 1.86 12.12
N TRP A 42 7.90 1.72 12.78
CA TRP A 42 6.94 2.79 13.02
C TRP A 42 6.73 2.99 14.50
N VAL A 43 6.79 4.26 14.93
CA VAL A 43 6.52 4.68 16.32
C VAL A 43 5.24 5.50 16.36
N VAL A 44 4.54 5.42 17.47
CA VAL A 44 3.29 6.15 17.61
C VAL A 44 3.53 7.66 17.64
N ASN A 45 2.68 8.37 16.92
CA ASN A 45 2.50 9.81 17.04
C ASN A 45 1.22 10.11 17.84
N SER A 46 0.12 9.42 17.52
CA SER A 46 -1.11 9.51 18.30
C SER A 46 -1.94 8.24 18.19
N VAL A 47 -2.69 7.94 19.25
CA VAL A 47 -3.73 6.91 19.28
C VAL A 47 -5.04 7.57 19.67
N MET A 48 -6.08 7.37 18.86
CA MET A 48 -7.41 7.90 19.08
C MET A 48 -8.44 6.77 19.15
N GLN A 49 -9.28 6.78 20.17
CA GLN A 49 -10.45 5.92 20.25
C GLN A 49 -11.67 6.67 19.70
N THR A 50 -12.48 6.01 18.92
CA THR A 50 -13.77 6.51 18.42
C THR A 50 -14.89 5.57 18.87
N ASP A 51 -15.90 6.11 19.55
CA ASP A 51 -17.17 5.43 19.82
C ASP A 51 -17.99 5.47 18.50
N GLU A 52 -18.23 4.32 17.91
CA GLU A 52 -18.90 4.22 16.60
C GLU A 52 -20.42 4.49 16.69
N ALA A 53 -21.00 4.46 17.90
CA ALA A 53 -22.42 4.72 18.07
C ALA A 53 -22.76 6.21 18.03
N ASN A 54 -21.84 7.07 18.50
CA ASN A 54 -22.10 8.52 18.64
C ASN A 54 -20.97 9.40 18.07
N ALA A 55 -19.98 8.79 17.42
CA ALA A 55 -18.82 9.44 16.81
C ALA A 55 -17.98 10.28 17.80
N ARG A 56 -18.08 10.00 19.10
CA ARG A 56 -17.22 10.67 20.10
C ARG A 56 -15.82 10.10 20.06
N THR A 57 -14.84 10.97 20.17
CA THR A 57 -13.42 10.60 20.14
C THR A 57 -12.75 10.87 21.47
N LYS A 58 -11.73 10.08 21.78
CA LYS A 58 -10.84 10.26 22.92
C LYS A 58 -9.41 9.98 22.51
N THR A 59 -8.51 10.91 22.81
CA THR A 59 -7.07 10.69 22.61
C THR A 59 -6.56 9.76 23.71
N LEU A 60 -5.82 8.73 23.33
CA LEU A 60 -5.27 7.72 24.22
C LEU A 60 -3.74 7.76 24.31
N THR A 61 -3.08 8.59 23.51
CA THR A 61 -1.63 8.58 23.33
C THR A 61 -0.85 8.55 24.66
N ASP A 62 -1.22 9.43 25.58
CA ASP A 62 -0.55 9.58 26.88
C ASP A 62 -1.24 8.77 27.99
N LEU A 63 -2.14 7.87 27.61
CA LEU A 63 -2.85 7.00 28.53
C LEU A 63 -2.34 5.56 28.42
N LEU A 64 -2.13 4.89 29.54
CA LEU A 64 -1.74 3.47 29.62
C LEU A 64 -0.46 3.18 28.80
N ASP A 65 0.47 4.11 28.73
CA ASP A 65 1.75 4.02 28.03
C ASP A 65 1.61 3.69 26.54
N PHE A 66 0.53 4.13 25.88
CA PHE A 66 0.35 3.91 24.43
C PHE A 66 1.34 4.69 23.58
N ASP A 67 2.00 5.71 24.12
CA ASP A 67 3.13 6.41 23.54
C ASP A 67 4.37 5.50 23.35
N THR A 68 4.43 4.36 24.03
CA THR A 68 5.51 3.36 23.88
C THR A 68 5.30 2.39 22.72
N PHE A 69 4.15 2.45 22.03
CA PHE A 69 3.83 1.53 20.94
C PHE A 69 4.77 1.67 19.76
N VAL A 70 5.29 0.54 19.32
CA VAL A 70 6.12 0.42 18.11
C VAL A 70 5.68 -0.80 17.32
N ILE A 71 5.59 -0.66 16.00
CA ILE A 71 5.39 -1.79 15.09
C ILE A 71 6.52 -1.85 14.06
N ASN A 72 7.11 -3.04 13.89
CA ASN A 72 8.07 -3.32 12.83
C ASN A 72 7.39 -4.19 11.77
N LEU A 73 7.43 -3.74 10.53
CA LEU A 73 6.94 -4.46 9.37
C LEU A 73 8.15 -4.85 8.50
N ASN A 74 8.66 -6.06 8.69
CA ASN A 74 9.87 -6.53 8.03
C ASN A 74 9.60 -7.04 6.62
N GLN A 75 10.61 -6.98 5.77
CA GLN A 75 10.65 -7.57 4.45
C GLN A 75 11.67 -8.70 4.41
N ASP A 76 11.49 -9.64 3.48
CA ASP A 76 12.49 -10.63 3.13
C ASP A 76 13.58 -10.03 2.22
N GLU A 77 14.57 -10.82 1.84
CA GLU A 77 15.67 -10.40 0.96
C GLU A 77 15.20 -9.97 -0.45
N ALA A 78 14.04 -10.44 -0.87
CA ALA A 78 13.42 -10.08 -2.16
C ALA A 78 12.53 -8.83 -2.07
N GLY A 79 12.38 -8.24 -0.86
CA GLY A 79 11.56 -7.06 -0.62
C GLY A 79 10.07 -7.35 -0.38
N ASN A 80 9.69 -8.63 -0.22
CA ASN A 80 8.31 -8.99 0.09
C ASN A 80 8.01 -8.85 1.58
N PRO A 81 6.74 -8.58 1.95
CA PRO A 81 6.31 -8.64 3.34
C PRO A 81 6.69 -9.98 4.00
N SER A 82 7.21 -9.94 5.22
CA SER A 82 7.63 -11.14 5.94
C SER A 82 7.06 -11.15 7.36
N THR A 83 7.86 -10.85 8.35
CA THR A 83 7.46 -10.86 9.76
C THR A 83 7.09 -9.48 10.27
N PHE A 84 6.30 -9.43 11.33
CA PHE A 84 6.09 -8.21 12.11
C PHE A 84 6.32 -8.46 13.59
N THR A 85 6.64 -7.39 14.31
CA THR A 85 6.66 -7.36 15.78
C THR A 85 5.98 -6.09 16.27
N VAL A 86 5.28 -6.21 17.42
CA VAL A 86 4.70 -5.11 18.16
C VAL A 86 5.38 -5.03 19.52
N GLU A 87 5.85 -3.86 19.87
CA GLU A 87 6.48 -3.55 21.16
C GLU A 87 5.68 -2.45 21.86
N GLY A 88 5.85 -2.36 23.20
CA GLY A 88 5.16 -1.37 24.01
C GLY A 88 3.69 -1.69 24.25
N SER A 89 2.96 -0.69 24.73
CA SER A 89 1.54 -0.83 25.04
C SER A 89 0.66 -0.55 23.83
N ALA A 90 -0.33 -1.42 23.59
CA ALA A 90 -1.34 -1.28 22.55
C ALA A 90 -2.70 -1.73 23.09
N PRO A 91 -3.82 -1.21 22.53
CA PRO A 91 -5.13 -1.82 22.79
C PRO A 91 -5.10 -3.31 22.47
N LEU A 92 -5.72 -4.11 23.30
CA LEU A 92 -5.61 -5.59 23.46
C LEU A 92 -5.91 -6.47 22.23
N LEU A 93 -6.00 -5.91 21.05
CA LEU A 93 -6.41 -6.66 19.85
C LEU A 93 -5.29 -6.87 18.84
N LEU A 94 -4.15 -6.26 19.06
CA LEU A 94 -3.01 -6.45 18.16
C LEU A 94 -2.19 -7.64 18.62
N PRO A 95 -1.93 -8.60 17.72
CA PRO A 95 -0.96 -9.65 17.99
C PRO A 95 0.45 -9.04 18.12
N THR A 96 1.29 -9.66 18.97
CA THR A 96 2.63 -9.14 19.27
C THR A 96 3.66 -9.49 18.20
N SER A 97 3.44 -10.55 17.44
CA SER A 97 4.33 -10.99 16.37
C SER A 97 3.62 -11.94 15.40
N GLY A 98 4.20 -12.14 14.25
CA GLY A 98 3.71 -13.03 13.23
C GLY A 98 4.20 -12.64 11.83
N THR A 99 3.35 -12.85 10.84
CA THR A 99 3.58 -12.43 9.45
C THR A 99 2.60 -11.34 9.05
N TRP A 100 3.00 -10.51 8.10
CA TRP A 100 2.14 -9.46 7.58
C TRP A 100 2.09 -9.45 6.06
N LYS A 101 1.01 -8.90 5.52
CA LYS A 101 0.84 -8.63 4.09
C LYS A 101 -0.18 -7.51 3.88
N MET A 102 -0.21 -6.94 2.69
CA MET A 102 -1.33 -6.12 2.23
C MET A 102 -2.38 -7.01 1.54
N ASP A 103 -3.66 -6.69 1.71
CA ASP A 103 -4.72 -7.34 0.93
C ASP A 103 -4.67 -6.91 -0.55
N TYR A 104 -4.17 -5.70 -0.81
CA TYR A 104 -3.95 -5.17 -2.14
C TYR A 104 -2.82 -4.12 -2.12
N ASN A 105 -1.89 -4.19 -3.07
CA ASN A 105 -0.66 -3.41 -3.05
C ASN A 105 -0.72 -2.06 -3.79
N PHE A 106 -1.87 -1.73 -4.38
CA PHE A 106 -2.04 -0.49 -5.13
C PHE A 106 -3.34 0.20 -4.73
N THR A 107 -3.67 1.34 -5.36
CA THR A 107 -4.97 1.96 -5.19
C THR A 107 -6.04 1.11 -5.85
N LYS A 108 -7.07 0.74 -5.11
CA LYS A 108 -8.21 -0.02 -5.62
C LYS A 108 -9.07 0.84 -6.54
N SER A 109 -9.66 0.25 -7.56
CA SER A 109 -10.48 0.96 -8.55
C SER A 109 -11.74 1.60 -7.98
N ASP A 110 -12.24 1.05 -6.86
CA ASP A 110 -13.40 1.56 -6.12
C ASP A 110 -13.03 2.57 -5.03
N ASN A 111 -11.75 2.95 -4.94
CA ASN A 111 -11.18 3.83 -3.90
C ASN A 111 -11.38 3.33 -2.46
N THR A 112 -11.76 2.08 -2.25
CA THR A 112 -11.79 1.52 -0.90
C THR A 112 -10.37 1.38 -0.34
N PRO A 113 -10.16 1.64 0.96
CA PRO A 113 -8.84 1.56 1.56
C PRO A 113 -8.32 0.12 1.55
N SER A 114 -7.02 -0.03 1.33
CA SER A 114 -6.33 -1.31 1.49
C SER A 114 -6.19 -1.67 2.97
N ARG A 115 -6.05 -2.96 3.25
CA ARG A 115 -5.90 -3.46 4.61
C ARG A 115 -4.53 -4.07 4.81
N LEU A 116 -3.92 -3.73 5.93
CA LEU A 116 -2.76 -4.41 6.47
C LEU A 116 -3.28 -5.62 7.26
N LEU A 117 -2.84 -6.82 6.88
CA LEU A 117 -3.25 -8.09 7.49
C LEU A 117 -2.10 -8.62 8.34
N LEU A 118 -2.35 -8.79 9.63
CA LEU A 118 -1.42 -9.33 10.61
C LEU A 118 -1.88 -10.73 11.01
N ASN A 119 -1.03 -11.74 10.84
CA ASN A 119 -1.34 -13.13 11.17
C ASN A 119 -0.37 -13.65 12.23
N ASP A 120 -0.89 -14.02 13.39
CA ASP A 120 -0.11 -14.57 14.52
C ASP A 120 0.01 -16.10 14.49
N GLY A 121 -0.44 -16.75 13.41
CA GLY A 121 -0.52 -18.19 13.27
C GLY A 121 -1.81 -18.82 13.81
N LYS A 122 -2.67 -18.06 14.49
CA LYS A 122 -3.97 -18.50 15.03
C LYS A 122 -5.12 -17.74 14.41
N ALA A 123 -4.95 -16.44 14.21
CA ALA A 123 -5.96 -15.55 13.66
C ALA A 123 -5.31 -14.49 12.78
N GLU A 124 -6.12 -13.92 11.89
CA GLU A 124 -5.73 -12.76 11.08
C GLU A 124 -6.46 -11.51 11.59
N THR A 125 -5.69 -10.48 11.89
CA THR A 125 -6.20 -9.16 12.28
C THR A 125 -6.06 -8.21 11.10
N ALA A 126 -7.16 -7.61 10.66
CA ALA A 126 -7.19 -6.66 9.56
C ALA A 126 -7.22 -5.22 10.08
N LEU A 127 -6.28 -4.42 9.62
CA LEU A 127 -6.16 -2.99 9.92
C LEU A 127 -6.44 -2.20 8.65
N THR A 128 -7.43 -1.33 8.66
CA THR A 128 -7.74 -0.48 7.52
C THR A 128 -6.71 0.65 7.42
N VAL A 129 -5.95 0.70 6.35
CA VAL A 129 -4.93 1.75 6.13
C VAL A 129 -5.63 3.01 5.63
N THR A 130 -5.57 4.09 6.40
CA THR A 130 -6.24 5.37 6.10
C THR A 130 -5.29 6.44 5.61
N ALA A 131 -3.99 6.31 5.87
CA ALA A 131 -2.94 7.13 5.27
C ALA A 131 -1.68 6.31 5.06
N VAL A 132 -1.03 6.52 3.93
CA VAL A 132 0.24 5.87 3.56
C VAL A 132 1.36 6.90 3.47
N PRO A 133 2.62 6.50 3.72
CA PRO A 133 3.76 7.37 3.52
C PRO A 133 3.84 7.87 2.07
N GLY A 134 4.02 9.17 1.94
CA GLY A 134 4.21 9.87 0.68
C GLY A 134 5.13 11.06 0.93
N ASN A 135 4.64 12.27 0.73
CA ASN A 135 5.36 13.50 1.10
C ASN A 135 5.56 13.62 2.61
N THR A 136 4.68 13.05 3.40
CA THR A 136 4.83 12.88 4.86
C THR A 136 5.25 11.45 5.17
N LYS A 137 6.14 11.26 6.14
CA LYS A 137 6.55 9.93 6.62
C LYS A 137 5.56 9.42 7.68
N THR A 138 4.29 9.36 7.31
CA THR A 138 3.17 9.01 8.19
C THR A 138 2.46 7.77 7.67
N LEU A 139 2.22 6.83 8.55
CA LEU A 139 1.34 5.68 8.35
C LEU A 139 0.18 5.81 9.32
N GLU A 140 -1.05 5.70 8.81
CA GLU A 140 -2.23 5.68 9.67
C GLU A 140 -3.08 4.45 9.35
N TYR A 141 -3.52 3.76 10.39
CA TYR A 141 -4.47 2.67 10.25
C TYR A 141 -5.54 2.71 11.33
N ARG A 142 -6.65 2.06 11.02
CA ARG A 142 -7.81 1.94 11.90
C ARG A 142 -8.13 0.48 12.17
N LEU A 143 -8.27 0.16 13.44
CA LEU A 143 -8.73 -1.13 13.93
C LEU A 143 -10.14 -0.96 14.50
N THR A 144 -11.12 -1.67 13.94
CA THR A 144 -12.52 -1.57 14.36
C THR A 144 -12.97 -2.85 15.04
N ARG A 145 -13.50 -2.72 16.26
CA ARG A 145 -14.17 -3.80 16.98
C ARG A 145 -15.65 -3.85 16.63
N LYS A 146 -16.16 -5.05 16.46
CA LYS A 146 -17.56 -5.31 16.14
C LYS A 146 -18.19 -6.28 17.15
N THR A 147 -19.47 -6.07 17.43
CA THR A 147 -20.31 -7.01 18.15
C THR A 147 -21.51 -7.34 17.29
N ASN A 148 -21.77 -8.62 17.02
CA ASN A 148 -22.82 -9.07 16.11
C ASN A 148 -22.75 -8.39 14.72
N GLY A 149 -21.54 -8.20 14.18
CA GLY A 149 -21.30 -7.55 12.91
C GLY A 149 -21.39 -6.02 12.93
N GLN A 150 -21.85 -5.40 14.02
CA GLN A 150 -21.97 -3.95 14.16
C GLN A 150 -20.71 -3.37 14.82
N PRO A 151 -20.10 -2.35 14.22
CA PRO A 151 -18.97 -1.65 14.84
C PRO A 151 -19.44 -0.90 16.08
N PHE A 152 -18.65 -0.96 17.16
CA PHE A 152 -18.94 -0.23 18.39
C PHE A 152 -17.78 0.65 18.86
N VAL A 153 -16.54 0.29 18.57
CA VAL A 153 -15.37 1.10 18.86
C VAL A 153 -14.30 0.91 17.80
N SER A 154 -13.60 1.99 17.46
CA SER A 154 -12.42 1.96 16.61
C SER A 154 -11.24 2.63 17.30
N TYR A 155 -10.05 2.17 16.94
CA TYR A 155 -8.78 2.78 17.33
C TYR A 155 -8.05 3.23 16.07
N THR A 156 -7.71 4.51 15.99
CA THR A 156 -6.91 5.07 14.90
C THR A 156 -5.51 5.32 15.42
N TYR A 157 -4.53 4.67 14.77
CA TYR A 157 -3.11 4.81 15.05
C TYR A 157 -2.49 5.69 13.97
N ASN A 158 -1.98 6.84 14.37
CA ASN A 158 -1.15 7.67 13.52
C ASN A 158 0.31 7.45 13.92
N LEU A 159 1.12 6.98 12.99
CA LEU A 159 2.48 6.54 13.21
C LEU A 159 3.45 7.35 12.36
N THR A 160 4.64 7.57 12.89
CA THR A 160 5.76 8.17 12.17
C THR A 160 6.87 7.15 12.01
N GLN A 161 7.61 7.24 10.91
CA GLN A 161 8.74 6.36 10.67
C GLN A 161 9.85 6.66 11.68
N ALA A 162 10.34 5.63 12.36
CA ALA A 162 11.48 5.77 13.25
C ALA A 162 12.71 6.22 12.44
N VAL A 163 13.39 7.24 12.94
CA VAL A 163 14.68 7.68 12.36
C VAL A 163 15.70 6.59 12.66
N LYS A 164 16.45 6.18 11.63
CA LYS A 164 17.57 5.25 11.79
C LYS A 164 18.73 5.91 12.50
#